data_b74e5d8765cf3888d2f0e03990fd0814
#
_entry.id   b74e5d8765cf3888d2f0e03990fd0814
#
_cell.length_a   1.000
_cell.length_b   1.000
_cell.length_c   1.000
_cell.angle_alpha   90.00
_cell.angle_beta   90.00
_cell.angle_gamma   90.00
#
_symmetry.space_group_name_H-M   'P 1'
#
loop_
_entity.id
_entity.type
_entity.pdbx_description
1 polymer ?
#
loop_
_entity_poly.entity_id
_entity_poly.type
_entity_poly.pdbx_seq_one_letter_code
_entity_poly.pdbx_strand_id
1 'polypeptide(L)'
;MTSSDLLLSSYDYDLPPSHIAQLPSSPVHNAKLLIVTPDPSHKSYSFHHTTFFDLPNYLSQEYLLFFNETKVFKARIPLQNVKIIRASGKELILEQGEVFVYQLLSENTFECLVSDSKNFKPGSKVQISDTIFLESQEFTENGIKFKIHWEQLLSFLEKYAQMPLPPYIKYEKEKEQWYQTFFAQEIGSAAAPTASLHFTPELIEKLKEKKVWMQFLCLHVGLWTFKPVSEEIISNQKLHFEPLILPADIRKNLAQAKQQGKIFLPIGTTMIRFLESLPYIWRFLKSKKLTPSLDPETEKWRDYLTKDIDPKLVEEFIPDQEPLPSENIHWVPQMIIQTRLFIRPGIPFYLTDELITNFHLPKSSLMMLISAFMGRKNLLTTYPEAIEKWYYFYSFGDGMRVRRS
;
A
#
# COMPACT_ATOMS: atom_id res chain seq x y z
N MET A 1 24.07 -2.92 9.57
CA MET A 1 23.07 -2.13 10.33
C MET A 1 23.78 -1.44 11.49
N THR A 2 23.63 -0.14 11.64
CA THR A 2 24.19 0.66 12.72
C THR A 2 23.09 1.05 13.71
N SER A 3 23.44 1.51 14.93
CA SER A 3 22.44 2.03 15.88
C SER A 3 21.61 3.18 15.28
N SER A 4 22.22 4.03 14.47
CA SER A 4 21.53 5.12 13.77
C SER A 4 20.46 4.64 12.77
N ASP A 5 20.59 3.43 12.23
CA ASP A 5 19.58 2.88 11.30
C ASP A 5 18.25 2.55 12.01
N LEU A 6 18.24 2.54 13.34
CA LEU A 6 17.05 2.26 14.15
C LEU A 6 16.42 3.53 14.75
N LEU A 7 16.95 4.71 14.47
CA LEU A 7 16.43 5.98 14.99
C LEU A 7 15.59 6.70 13.92
N LEU A 8 14.38 7.12 14.28
CA LEU A 8 13.47 7.89 13.42
C LEU A 8 14.11 9.19 12.93
N SER A 9 14.80 9.90 13.83
CA SER A 9 15.51 11.15 13.52
C SER A 9 16.57 11.00 12.42
N SER A 10 17.08 9.79 12.20
CA SER A 10 18.04 9.50 11.12
C SER A 10 17.43 9.46 9.71
N TYR A 11 16.12 9.58 9.60
CA TYR A 11 15.36 9.58 8.33
C TYR A 11 14.74 10.94 8.01
N ASP A 12 15.25 11.97 8.67
CA ASP A 12 14.86 13.35 8.40
C ASP A 12 15.66 13.93 7.24
N TYR A 13 15.02 14.78 6.46
CA TYR A 13 15.64 15.58 5.42
C TYR A 13 14.79 16.82 5.17
N ASP A 14 15.41 17.88 4.66
CA ASP A 14 14.71 19.12 4.33
C ASP A 14 14.03 18.96 2.96
N LEU A 15 12.71 19.10 2.94
CA LEU A 15 11.89 19.08 1.72
C LEU A 15 11.19 20.41 1.56
N PRO A 16 11.58 21.24 0.57
CA PRO A 16 10.88 22.48 0.31
C PRO A 16 9.42 22.22 -0.09
N PRO A 17 8.44 22.96 0.45
CA PRO A 17 7.02 22.75 0.12
C PRO A 17 6.71 22.87 -1.39
N SER A 18 7.52 23.61 -2.15
CA SER A 18 7.41 23.74 -3.61
C SER A 18 7.65 22.44 -4.36
N HIS A 19 8.30 21.45 -3.74
CA HIS A 19 8.51 20.11 -4.32
C HIS A 19 7.36 19.14 -4.05
N ILE A 20 6.34 19.53 -3.31
CA ILE A 20 5.17 18.67 -3.05
C ILE A 20 4.17 18.83 -4.20
N ALA A 21 4.04 17.80 -5.04
CA ALA A 21 3.13 17.81 -6.17
C ALA A 21 1.67 17.95 -5.74
N GLN A 22 0.98 18.95 -6.27
CA GLN A 22 -0.47 19.15 -6.07
C GLN A 22 -1.30 18.61 -7.24
N LEU A 23 -0.66 18.36 -8.38
CA LEU A 23 -1.23 17.83 -9.61
C LEU A 23 -0.25 16.81 -10.22
N PRO A 24 -0.73 15.79 -10.91
CA PRO A 24 0.16 14.89 -11.66
C PRO A 24 0.71 15.59 -12.90
N SER A 25 1.78 15.06 -13.47
CA SER A 25 2.27 15.43 -14.79
C SER A 25 1.20 15.20 -15.86
N SER A 26 1.24 15.96 -16.94
CA SER A 26 0.30 15.79 -18.06
C SER A 26 1.07 15.59 -19.39
N PRO A 27 0.96 14.42 -20.03
CA PRO A 27 0.41 13.15 -19.53
C PRO A 27 1.11 12.64 -18.28
N VAL A 28 0.45 11.76 -17.49
CA VAL A 28 1.01 11.28 -16.21
C VAL A 28 2.32 10.50 -16.37
N HIS A 29 2.55 9.85 -17.51
CA HIS A 29 3.79 9.14 -17.83
C HIS A 29 4.98 10.07 -18.17
N ASN A 30 4.76 11.39 -18.30
CA ASN A 30 5.84 12.37 -18.44
C ASN A 30 6.47 12.74 -17.09
N ALA A 31 5.98 12.19 -15.98
CA ALA A 31 6.65 12.30 -14.67
C ALA A 31 8.11 11.83 -14.80
N LYS A 32 9.00 12.52 -14.08
CA LYS A 32 10.43 12.17 -14.08
C LYS A 32 10.67 10.84 -13.39
N LEU A 33 11.65 10.10 -13.86
CA LEU A 33 12.11 8.85 -13.28
C LEU A 33 13.62 8.93 -13.03
N LEU A 34 14.03 8.81 -11.77
CA LEU A 34 15.42 8.72 -11.38
C LEU A 34 15.83 7.25 -11.32
N ILE A 35 16.68 6.79 -12.24
CA ILE A 35 17.26 5.45 -12.20
C ILE A 35 18.49 5.49 -11.30
N VAL A 36 18.47 4.69 -10.25
CA VAL A 36 19.48 4.64 -9.18
C VAL A 36 20.10 3.25 -9.17
N THR A 37 21.33 3.14 -9.64
CA THR A 37 22.03 1.86 -9.77
C THR A 37 23.31 1.84 -8.91
N PRO A 38 23.62 0.69 -8.25
CA PRO A 38 24.86 0.55 -7.52
C PRO A 38 26.06 0.80 -8.41
N ASP A 39 27.02 1.57 -7.93
CA ASP A 39 28.36 1.73 -8.53
C ASP A 39 29.38 1.00 -7.65
N PRO A 40 29.77 -0.22 -8.03
CA PRO A 40 30.72 -1.02 -7.25
C PRO A 40 32.10 -0.37 -7.10
N SER A 41 32.51 0.44 -8.10
CA SER A 41 33.85 1.08 -8.13
C SER A 41 33.98 2.16 -7.06
N HIS A 42 32.90 2.86 -6.73
CA HIS A 42 32.88 3.96 -5.77
C HIS A 42 32.15 3.64 -4.45
N LYS A 43 31.61 2.42 -4.28
CA LYS A 43 30.73 2.04 -3.16
C LYS A 43 29.59 3.06 -2.95
N SER A 44 29.06 3.54 -4.06
CA SER A 44 28.01 4.57 -4.15
C SER A 44 26.94 4.16 -5.13
N TYR A 45 26.08 5.08 -5.49
CA TYR A 45 25.08 4.91 -6.55
C TYR A 45 25.30 5.93 -7.65
N SER A 46 25.08 5.51 -8.89
CA SER A 46 24.99 6.39 -10.06
C SER A 46 23.54 6.78 -10.29
N PHE A 47 23.35 7.99 -10.81
CA PHE A 47 22.05 8.57 -11.11
C PHE A 47 21.89 8.79 -12.60
N HIS A 48 20.74 8.33 -13.15
CA HIS A 48 20.37 8.61 -14.53
C HIS A 48 18.95 9.19 -14.55
N HIS A 49 18.79 10.38 -15.11
CA HIS A 49 17.54 11.12 -15.16
C HIS A 49 16.81 10.83 -16.46
N THR A 50 15.54 10.44 -16.37
CA THR A 50 14.68 10.11 -17.50
C THR A 50 13.21 10.37 -17.15
N THR A 51 12.27 9.81 -17.91
CA THR A 51 10.83 9.86 -17.63
C THR A 51 10.25 8.45 -17.52
N PHE A 52 9.03 8.33 -16.96
CA PHE A 52 8.33 7.05 -16.99
C PHE A 52 8.03 6.59 -18.42
N PHE A 53 7.80 7.53 -19.35
CA PHE A 53 7.56 7.21 -20.75
C PHE A 53 8.72 6.48 -21.43
N ASP A 54 9.94 6.76 -20.97
CA ASP A 54 11.16 6.15 -21.47
C ASP A 54 11.55 4.83 -20.76
N LEU A 55 10.83 4.47 -19.69
CA LEU A 55 11.09 3.26 -18.90
C LEU A 55 11.24 1.98 -19.75
N PRO A 56 10.45 1.75 -20.84
CA PRO A 56 10.61 0.57 -21.69
C PRO A 56 12.00 0.43 -22.34
N ASN A 57 12.77 1.52 -22.46
CA ASN A 57 14.12 1.48 -23.00
C ASN A 57 15.14 0.87 -22.03
N TYR A 58 14.77 0.73 -20.76
CA TYR A 58 15.61 0.20 -19.67
C TYR A 58 15.11 -1.16 -19.17
N LEU A 59 14.11 -1.74 -19.84
CA LEU A 59 13.53 -3.02 -19.49
C LEU A 59 13.55 -3.96 -20.69
N SER A 60 13.60 -5.26 -20.41
CA SER A 60 13.58 -6.34 -21.41
C SER A 60 12.64 -7.46 -20.97
N GLN A 61 12.56 -8.51 -21.78
CA GLN A 61 11.84 -9.74 -21.44
C GLN A 61 12.32 -10.44 -20.15
N GLU A 62 13.46 -10.03 -19.60
CA GLU A 62 13.99 -10.56 -18.33
C GLU A 62 13.22 -10.03 -17.12
N TYR A 63 12.46 -8.95 -17.27
CA TYR A 63 11.73 -8.32 -16.18
C TYR A 63 10.33 -8.90 -16.01
N LEU A 64 9.93 -9.03 -14.74
CA LEU A 64 8.56 -9.26 -14.31
C LEU A 64 8.15 -8.10 -13.37
N LEU A 65 7.24 -7.26 -13.85
CA LEU A 65 6.68 -6.14 -13.12
C LEU A 65 5.46 -6.58 -12.31
N PHE A 66 5.36 -6.10 -11.08
CA PHE A 66 4.21 -6.37 -10.21
C PHE A 66 3.43 -5.09 -9.94
N PHE A 67 2.16 -5.09 -10.28
CA PHE A 67 1.24 -3.97 -10.11
C PHE A 67 0.18 -4.28 -9.06
N ASN A 68 -0.21 -3.25 -8.31
CA ASN A 68 -1.33 -3.34 -7.38
C ASN A 68 -2.62 -2.92 -8.10
N GLU A 69 -3.52 -3.88 -8.32
CA GLU A 69 -4.82 -3.64 -8.98
C GLU A 69 -5.94 -3.26 -8.01
N THR A 70 -5.58 -2.91 -6.77
CA THR A 70 -6.57 -2.45 -5.80
C THR A 70 -7.28 -1.21 -6.27
N LYS A 71 -8.61 -1.15 -6.04
CA LYS A 71 -9.46 -0.01 -6.36
C LYS A 71 -9.80 0.79 -5.10
N VAL A 72 -9.53 2.09 -5.18
CA VAL A 72 -9.87 3.03 -4.10
C VAL A 72 -11.37 3.29 -4.13
N PHE A 73 -12.02 3.20 -2.98
CA PHE A 73 -13.40 3.65 -2.81
C PHE A 73 -13.44 5.05 -2.18
N LYS A 74 -14.54 5.76 -2.36
CA LYS A 74 -14.77 7.03 -1.69
C LYS A 74 -14.91 6.78 -0.19
N ALA A 75 -13.93 7.18 0.58
CA ALA A 75 -13.79 6.79 1.98
C ALA A 75 -14.10 7.92 2.97
N ARG A 76 -14.14 9.16 2.50
CA ARG A 76 -14.23 10.35 3.32
C ARG A 76 -15.67 10.90 3.29
N ILE A 77 -16.45 10.69 4.36
CA ILE A 77 -17.81 11.21 4.51
C ILE A 77 -17.73 12.53 5.27
N PRO A 78 -17.84 13.69 4.59
CA PRO A 78 -17.87 14.97 5.26
C PRO A 78 -19.19 15.13 6.03
N LEU A 79 -19.11 15.61 7.26
CA LEU A 79 -20.24 15.90 8.12
C LEU A 79 -20.33 17.41 8.29
N GLN A 80 -21.39 18.03 7.77
CA GLN A 80 -21.63 19.48 7.91
C GLN A 80 -23.05 19.70 8.40
N ASN A 81 -23.21 20.34 9.58
CA ASN A 81 -24.48 20.62 10.21
C ASN A 81 -25.37 19.38 10.36
N VAL A 82 -24.75 18.24 10.69
CA VAL A 82 -25.47 16.96 10.81
C VAL A 82 -25.98 16.76 12.23
N LYS A 83 -27.17 16.16 12.33
CA LYS A 83 -27.77 15.77 13.60
C LYS A 83 -27.19 14.46 14.10
N ILE A 84 -26.67 14.45 15.32
CA ILE A 84 -26.27 13.25 16.04
C ILE A 84 -27.26 12.97 17.17
N ILE A 85 -27.83 11.78 17.17
CA ILE A 85 -28.69 11.27 18.23
C ILE A 85 -27.82 10.33 19.06
N ARG A 86 -27.51 10.73 20.30
CA ARG A 86 -26.73 9.91 21.23
C ARG A 86 -27.50 8.70 21.70
N ALA A 87 -26.82 7.65 22.17
CA ALA A 87 -27.45 6.48 22.78
C ALA A 87 -28.41 6.82 23.95
N SER A 88 -28.18 7.94 24.62
CA SER A 88 -29.10 8.49 25.69
C SER A 88 -30.35 9.16 25.15
N GLY A 89 -30.54 9.26 23.84
CA GLY A 89 -31.61 10.02 23.20
C GLY A 89 -31.36 11.52 23.09
N LYS A 90 -30.25 12.04 23.66
CA LYS A 90 -29.91 13.46 23.55
C LYS A 90 -29.43 13.77 22.12
N GLU A 91 -29.99 14.80 21.54
CA GLU A 91 -29.63 15.31 20.21
C GLU A 91 -28.59 16.41 20.30
N LEU A 92 -27.70 16.48 19.30
CA LEU A 92 -26.77 17.58 19.09
C LEU A 92 -26.60 17.81 17.59
N ILE A 93 -26.20 19.01 17.22
CA ILE A 93 -25.77 19.33 15.85
C ILE A 93 -24.25 19.35 15.85
N LEU A 94 -23.67 18.60 14.95
CA LEU A 94 -22.24 18.63 14.64
C LEU A 94 -22.05 19.61 13.48
N GLU A 95 -21.48 20.78 13.75
CA GLU A 95 -21.29 21.82 12.72
C GLU A 95 -20.32 21.34 11.63
N GLN A 96 -19.20 20.73 12.02
CA GLN A 96 -18.21 20.19 11.11
C GLN A 96 -17.56 18.93 11.68
N GLY A 97 -17.37 17.95 10.84
CA GLY A 97 -16.71 16.70 11.19
C GLY A 97 -16.53 15.80 9.98
N GLU A 98 -16.00 14.61 10.24
CA GLU A 98 -15.72 13.62 9.23
C GLU A 98 -15.86 12.20 9.79
N VAL A 99 -16.39 11.31 8.97
CA VAL A 99 -16.25 9.85 9.12
C VAL A 99 -15.34 9.37 8.00
N PHE A 100 -14.20 8.82 8.35
CA PHE A 100 -13.24 8.25 7.41
C PHE A 100 -13.28 6.73 7.45
N VAL A 101 -13.84 6.11 6.41
CA VAL A 101 -13.95 4.66 6.27
C VAL A 101 -12.61 4.09 5.83
N TYR A 102 -12.00 3.24 6.64
CA TYR A 102 -10.73 2.62 6.30
C TYR A 102 -10.83 1.12 6.01
N GLN A 103 -11.92 0.47 6.41
CA GLN A 103 -12.17 -0.95 6.16
C GLN A 103 -13.64 -1.25 5.95
N LEU A 104 -13.96 -1.91 4.84
CA LEU A 104 -15.27 -2.47 4.56
C LEU A 104 -15.37 -3.85 5.23
N LEU A 105 -16.41 -4.11 6.03
CA LEU A 105 -16.59 -5.38 6.76
C LEU A 105 -17.67 -6.25 6.14
N SER A 106 -18.75 -5.63 5.65
CA SER A 106 -19.86 -6.30 4.98
C SER A 106 -20.60 -5.29 4.08
N GLU A 107 -21.69 -5.72 3.47
CA GLU A 107 -22.54 -4.86 2.62
C GLU A 107 -23.09 -3.62 3.35
N ASN A 108 -23.14 -3.61 4.68
CA ASN A 108 -23.69 -2.52 5.45
C ASN A 108 -22.90 -2.16 6.71
N THR A 109 -21.73 -2.76 6.94
CA THR A 109 -20.88 -2.45 8.11
C THR A 109 -19.46 -2.12 7.69
N PHE A 110 -18.84 -1.18 8.41
CA PHE A 110 -17.48 -0.71 8.13
C PHE A 110 -16.79 -0.24 9.41
N GLU A 111 -15.46 -0.20 9.37
CA GLU A 111 -14.65 0.46 10.39
C GLU A 111 -14.19 1.83 9.89
N CYS A 112 -14.19 2.80 10.80
CA CYS A 112 -13.84 4.17 10.45
C CYS A 112 -13.13 4.91 11.59
N LEU A 113 -12.44 5.99 11.21
CA LEU A 113 -12.04 7.06 12.11
C LEU A 113 -13.09 8.18 12.08
N VAL A 114 -13.20 8.89 13.18
CA VAL A 114 -14.09 10.06 13.30
C VAL A 114 -13.32 11.23 13.91
N SER A 115 -13.70 12.44 13.55
CA SER A 115 -13.04 13.66 14.03
C SER A 115 -13.19 13.93 15.53
N ASP A 116 -14.29 13.47 16.15
CA ASP A 116 -14.53 13.58 17.60
C ASP A 116 -15.29 12.35 18.13
N SER A 117 -14.53 11.35 18.56
CA SER A 117 -15.05 10.05 19.01
C SER A 117 -16.02 10.15 20.21
N LYS A 118 -15.97 11.22 21.01
CA LYS A 118 -16.86 11.40 22.17
C LYS A 118 -18.33 11.50 21.79
N ASN A 119 -18.61 11.92 20.56
CA ASN A 119 -19.98 12.05 20.04
C ASN A 119 -20.52 10.75 19.45
N PHE A 120 -19.67 9.76 19.19
CA PHE A 120 -19.99 8.53 18.47
C PHE A 120 -19.90 7.27 19.37
N LYS A 121 -20.40 7.38 20.62
CA LYS A 121 -20.48 6.19 21.50
C LYS A 121 -21.41 5.13 20.89
N PRO A 122 -21.20 3.84 21.18
CA PRO A 122 -22.09 2.77 20.72
C PRO A 122 -23.57 3.09 20.94
N GLY A 123 -24.40 2.85 19.92
CA GLY A 123 -25.82 3.20 19.87
C GLY A 123 -26.11 4.65 19.42
N SER A 124 -25.09 5.48 19.20
CA SER A 124 -25.30 6.82 18.62
C SER A 124 -25.57 6.72 17.12
N LYS A 125 -26.46 7.60 16.60
CA LYS A 125 -26.84 7.66 15.19
C LYS A 125 -26.47 9.02 14.60
N VAL A 126 -25.83 9.01 13.45
CA VAL A 126 -25.54 10.20 12.63
C VAL A 126 -26.56 10.25 11.51
N GLN A 127 -27.35 11.30 11.46
CA GLN A 127 -28.35 11.49 10.41
C GLN A 127 -27.70 12.14 9.19
N ILE A 128 -27.60 11.40 8.11
CA ILE A 128 -27.05 11.89 6.83
C ILE A 128 -28.14 12.52 5.96
N SER A 129 -29.35 11.96 6.02
CA SER A 129 -30.56 12.51 5.41
C SER A 129 -31.76 12.10 6.22
N ASP A 130 -32.99 12.48 5.81
CA ASP A 130 -34.22 12.13 6.52
C ASP A 130 -34.40 10.62 6.73
N THR A 131 -33.83 9.80 5.86
CA THR A 131 -34.01 8.34 5.88
C THR A 131 -32.71 7.56 6.07
N ILE A 132 -31.54 8.21 6.06
CA ILE A 132 -30.23 7.55 6.11
C ILE A 132 -29.51 7.87 7.41
N PHE A 133 -29.12 6.81 8.11
CA PHE A 133 -28.37 6.91 9.37
C PHE A 133 -27.13 6.04 9.32
N LEU A 134 -26.04 6.55 9.93
CA LEU A 134 -24.89 5.76 10.33
C LEU A 134 -25.01 5.49 11.82
N GLU A 135 -25.01 4.23 12.23
CA GLU A 135 -25.13 3.83 13.64
C GLU A 135 -23.81 3.28 14.16
N SER A 136 -23.28 3.89 15.20
CA SER A 136 -22.08 3.42 15.91
C SER A 136 -22.42 2.14 16.67
N GLN A 137 -21.66 1.06 16.41
CA GLN A 137 -21.90 -0.25 17.01
C GLN A 137 -20.98 -0.50 18.21
N GLU A 138 -19.68 -0.34 18.01
CA GLU A 138 -18.65 -0.63 19.02
C GLU A 138 -17.36 0.14 18.72
N PHE A 139 -16.55 0.35 19.75
CA PHE A 139 -15.17 0.79 19.59
C PHE A 139 -14.31 -0.42 19.21
N THR A 140 -13.42 -0.22 18.25
CA THR A 140 -12.42 -1.21 17.85
C THR A 140 -11.03 -0.77 18.30
N GLU A 141 -10.01 -1.62 18.12
CA GLU A 141 -8.61 -1.25 18.43
C GLU A 141 -8.18 0.03 17.70
N ASN A 142 -8.66 0.24 16.49
CA ASN A 142 -8.18 1.30 15.60
C ASN A 142 -9.21 2.40 15.31
N GLY A 143 -10.46 2.26 15.78
CA GLY A 143 -11.50 3.23 15.45
C GLY A 143 -12.87 2.85 15.99
N ILE A 144 -13.88 3.02 15.16
CA ILE A 144 -15.27 2.72 15.49
C ILE A 144 -15.90 1.92 14.36
N LYS A 145 -16.60 0.86 14.72
CA LYS A 145 -17.44 0.11 13.78
C LYS A 145 -18.80 0.77 13.66
N PHE A 146 -19.19 1.06 12.43
CA PHE A 146 -20.50 1.62 12.10
C PHE A 146 -21.31 0.63 11.25
N LYS A 147 -22.63 0.72 11.43
CA LYS A 147 -23.61 0.12 10.53
C LYS A 147 -24.35 1.24 9.80
N ILE A 148 -24.49 1.08 8.47
CA ILE A 148 -25.32 1.97 7.69
C ILE A 148 -26.73 1.40 7.53
N HIS A 149 -27.73 2.26 7.70
CA HIS A 149 -29.12 1.98 7.38
C HIS A 149 -29.42 2.49 5.96
N TRP A 150 -28.91 1.74 4.98
CA TRP A 150 -29.04 1.94 3.53
C TRP A 150 -28.89 0.58 2.82
N GLU A 151 -29.37 0.48 1.58
CA GLU A 151 -29.38 -0.79 0.83
C GLU A 151 -27.99 -1.42 0.68
N GLN A 152 -26.99 -0.62 0.24
CA GLN A 152 -25.61 -1.07 0.06
C GLN A 152 -24.60 0.01 0.43
N LEU A 153 -23.57 -0.34 1.19
CA LEU A 153 -22.53 0.56 1.65
C LEU A 153 -21.78 1.25 0.49
N LEU A 154 -21.40 0.50 -0.55
CA LEU A 154 -20.66 1.06 -1.67
C LEU A 154 -21.47 2.10 -2.45
N SER A 155 -22.77 1.86 -2.67
CA SER A 155 -23.66 2.84 -3.33
C SER A 155 -23.84 4.12 -2.50
N PHE A 156 -23.89 3.96 -1.18
CA PHE A 156 -23.91 5.10 -0.26
C PHE A 156 -22.60 5.90 -0.33
N LEU A 157 -21.44 5.23 -0.24
CA LEU A 157 -20.14 5.89 -0.30
C LEU A 157 -19.94 6.63 -1.63
N GLU A 158 -20.36 6.02 -2.75
CA GLU A 158 -20.27 6.68 -4.06
C GLU A 158 -21.06 7.99 -4.11
N LYS A 159 -22.21 8.05 -3.44
CA LYS A 159 -23.10 9.20 -3.45
C LYS A 159 -22.72 10.28 -2.44
N TYR A 160 -22.31 9.91 -1.24
CA TYR A 160 -22.16 10.82 -0.09
C TYR A 160 -20.71 11.03 0.36
N ALA A 161 -19.77 10.20 -0.10
CA ALA A 161 -18.39 10.31 0.28
C ALA A 161 -17.52 10.91 -0.84
N GLN A 162 -16.32 11.32 -0.46
CA GLN A 162 -15.28 11.88 -1.32
C GLN A 162 -14.11 10.91 -1.43
N MET A 163 -13.34 11.02 -2.50
CA MET A 163 -12.09 10.29 -2.67
C MET A 163 -11.11 10.68 -1.55
N PRO A 164 -10.45 9.72 -0.92
CA PRO A 164 -9.55 9.95 0.23
C PRO A 164 -8.18 10.46 -0.20
N LEU A 165 -8.12 11.67 -0.79
CA LEU A 165 -6.86 12.27 -1.15
C LEU A 165 -5.96 12.43 0.08
N PRO A 166 -4.64 12.25 -0.05
CA PRO A 166 -3.68 12.46 1.03
C PRO A 166 -3.76 13.88 1.62
N PRO A 167 -3.43 14.06 2.91
CA PRO A 167 -3.62 15.35 3.60
C PRO A 167 -2.76 16.50 3.06
N TYR A 168 -1.68 16.21 2.34
CA TYR A 168 -0.82 17.19 1.71
C TYR A 168 -1.32 17.64 0.32
N ILE A 169 -2.37 17.02 -0.23
CA ILE A 169 -3.03 17.43 -1.45
C ILE A 169 -4.29 18.21 -1.07
N LYS A 170 -4.36 19.47 -1.50
CA LYS A 170 -5.59 20.26 -1.33
C LYS A 170 -6.72 19.58 -2.09
N TYR A 171 -7.79 19.24 -1.37
CA TYR A 171 -8.94 18.58 -1.97
C TYR A 171 -9.65 19.52 -2.97
N GLU A 172 -9.84 19.04 -4.16
CA GLU A 172 -10.63 19.57 -5.24
C GLU A 172 -11.27 18.39 -5.96
N LYS A 173 -12.55 18.46 -6.28
CA LYS A 173 -13.31 17.33 -6.84
C LYS A 173 -12.68 16.78 -8.13
N GLU A 174 -12.13 17.66 -8.92
CA GLU A 174 -11.47 17.34 -10.20
C GLU A 174 -10.23 16.44 -10.00
N LYS A 175 -9.61 16.49 -8.82
CA LYS A 175 -8.45 15.68 -8.49
C LYS A 175 -8.78 14.22 -8.18
N GLU A 176 -10.05 13.90 -7.89
CA GLU A 176 -10.49 12.53 -7.62
C GLU A 176 -10.18 11.59 -8.79
N GLN A 177 -10.33 12.05 -10.03
CA GLN A 177 -10.07 11.27 -11.24
C GLN A 177 -8.62 10.81 -11.39
N TRP A 178 -7.66 11.50 -10.78
CA TRP A 178 -6.23 11.17 -10.86
C TRP A 178 -5.77 10.25 -9.73
N TYR A 179 -6.63 9.98 -8.73
CA TYR A 179 -6.26 9.16 -7.58
C TYR A 179 -6.72 7.71 -7.72
N GLN A 180 -6.65 7.17 -8.96
CA GLN A 180 -7.01 5.81 -9.31
C GLN A 180 -6.16 5.34 -10.48
N THR A 181 -5.67 4.09 -10.47
CA THR A 181 -5.01 3.49 -11.63
C THR A 181 -6.06 3.05 -12.66
N PHE A 182 -5.73 3.05 -13.95
CA PHE A 182 -6.66 2.64 -15.00
C PHE A 182 -6.97 1.13 -14.98
N PHE A 183 -6.09 0.34 -14.36
CA PHE A 183 -6.25 -1.11 -14.22
C PHE A 183 -6.78 -1.53 -12.84
N ALA A 184 -7.31 -0.60 -12.02
CA ALA A 184 -7.89 -0.91 -10.73
C ALA A 184 -9.16 -1.76 -10.87
N GLN A 185 -9.21 -2.90 -10.17
CA GLN A 185 -10.31 -3.87 -10.23
C GLN A 185 -10.92 -4.14 -8.85
N GLU A 186 -10.11 -4.59 -7.89
CA GLU A 186 -10.55 -5.08 -6.59
C GLU A 186 -10.80 -3.93 -5.60
N ILE A 187 -12.08 -3.66 -5.29
CA ILE A 187 -12.49 -2.57 -4.38
C ILE A 187 -12.12 -2.93 -2.94
N GLY A 188 -11.44 -2.03 -2.23
CA GLY A 188 -11.09 -2.26 -0.82
C GLY A 188 -10.05 -1.32 -0.24
N SER A 189 -9.48 -0.42 -1.05
CA SER A 189 -8.44 0.52 -0.59
C SER A 189 -9.00 1.88 -0.21
N ALA A 190 -8.45 2.44 0.86
CA ALA A 190 -8.62 3.84 1.24
C ALA A 190 -7.45 4.74 0.75
N ALA A 191 -6.51 4.21 -0.01
CA ALA A 191 -5.43 4.97 -0.65
C ALA A 191 -4.98 4.30 -1.96
N ALA A 192 -4.56 5.11 -2.94
CA ALA A 192 -4.10 4.62 -4.23
C ALA A 192 -2.67 4.07 -4.17
N PRO A 193 -2.31 3.08 -5.01
CA PRO A 193 -0.94 2.65 -5.24
C PRO A 193 -0.22 3.65 -6.15
N THR A 194 0.24 4.77 -5.58
CA THR A 194 0.58 6.01 -6.30
C THR A 194 1.70 5.86 -7.33
N ALA A 195 2.69 4.98 -7.11
CA ALA A 195 3.73 4.71 -8.11
C ALA A 195 3.17 4.12 -9.42
N SER A 196 2.01 3.47 -9.34
CA SER A 196 1.34 2.89 -10.51
C SER A 196 0.52 3.91 -11.31
N LEU A 197 0.29 5.12 -10.80
CA LEU A 197 -0.46 6.17 -11.50
C LEU A 197 0.26 6.64 -12.78
N HIS A 198 1.57 6.49 -12.85
CA HIS A 198 2.37 6.87 -14.02
C HIS A 198 2.19 5.94 -15.22
N PHE A 199 1.67 4.71 -14.98
CA PHE A 199 1.52 3.70 -16.03
C PHE A 199 0.20 3.90 -16.76
N THR A 200 0.27 4.52 -17.92
CA THR A 200 -0.87 4.72 -18.84
C THR A 200 -1.06 3.51 -19.75
N PRO A 201 -2.24 3.35 -20.39
CA PRO A 201 -2.43 2.33 -21.41
C PRO A 201 -1.33 2.35 -22.49
N GLU A 202 -0.91 3.54 -22.95
CA GLU A 202 0.16 3.70 -23.94
C GLU A 202 1.50 3.14 -23.43
N LEU A 203 1.89 3.45 -22.17
CA LEU A 203 3.12 2.95 -21.58
C LEU A 203 3.07 1.42 -21.41
N ILE A 204 1.92 0.87 -21.02
CA ILE A 204 1.72 -0.57 -20.90
C ILE A 204 1.89 -1.28 -22.26
N GLU A 205 1.36 -0.72 -23.36
CA GLU A 205 1.54 -1.30 -24.70
C GLU A 205 3.03 -1.29 -25.11
N LYS A 206 3.76 -0.21 -24.86
CA LYS A 206 5.22 -0.18 -25.11
C LYS A 206 5.99 -1.24 -24.31
N LEU A 207 5.59 -1.50 -23.06
CA LEU A 207 6.17 -2.57 -22.24
C LEU A 207 5.86 -3.96 -22.83
N LYS A 208 4.64 -4.18 -23.33
CA LYS A 208 4.28 -5.43 -24.03
C LYS A 208 5.09 -5.64 -25.30
N GLU A 209 5.33 -4.58 -26.11
CA GLU A 209 6.18 -4.63 -27.30
C GLU A 209 7.62 -5.07 -26.96
N LYS A 210 8.13 -4.67 -25.80
CA LYS A 210 9.42 -5.11 -25.24
C LYS A 210 9.36 -6.51 -24.61
N LYS A 211 8.19 -7.18 -24.63
CA LYS A 211 7.95 -8.48 -24.02
C LYS A 211 8.25 -8.51 -22.52
N VAL A 212 8.07 -7.37 -21.85
CA VAL A 212 8.15 -7.27 -20.40
C VAL A 212 6.95 -7.97 -19.79
N TRP A 213 7.18 -8.85 -18.82
CA TRP A 213 6.12 -9.57 -18.15
C TRP A 213 5.48 -8.71 -17.07
N MET A 214 4.17 -8.86 -16.88
CA MET A 214 3.41 -8.09 -15.89
C MET A 214 2.49 -9.02 -15.11
N GLN A 215 2.47 -8.87 -13.79
CA GLN A 215 1.60 -9.57 -12.87
C GLN A 215 0.81 -8.54 -12.07
N PHE A 216 -0.52 -8.69 -12.07
CA PHE A 216 -1.41 -7.87 -11.28
C PHE A 216 -1.77 -8.64 -10.01
N LEU A 217 -1.67 -7.98 -8.87
CA LEU A 217 -1.90 -8.53 -7.53
C LEU A 217 -2.66 -7.50 -6.72
N CYS A 218 -3.31 -7.91 -5.65
CA CYS A 218 -4.10 -7.00 -4.83
C CYS A 218 -3.61 -6.97 -3.38
N LEU A 219 -3.23 -5.77 -2.94
CA LEU A 219 -3.05 -5.40 -1.53
C LEU A 219 -3.91 -4.18 -1.27
N HIS A 220 -4.89 -4.29 -0.38
CA HIS A 220 -5.71 -3.16 0.01
C HIS A 220 -4.96 -2.24 0.96
N VAL A 221 -4.80 -0.99 0.54
CA VAL A 221 -4.04 0.03 1.26
C VAL A 221 -4.95 0.76 2.25
N GLY A 222 -4.59 0.74 3.53
CA GLY A 222 -5.28 1.48 4.56
C GLY A 222 -4.80 2.94 4.67
N LEU A 223 -5.55 3.76 5.40
CA LEU A 223 -5.21 5.16 5.70
C LEU A 223 -3.85 5.32 6.39
N TRP A 224 -3.46 4.31 7.15
CA TRP A 224 -2.26 4.32 7.99
C TRP A 224 -0.95 4.47 7.22
N THR A 225 -0.97 4.24 5.92
CA THR A 225 0.20 4.46 5.04
C THR A 225 0.70 5.91 5.07
N PHE A 226 -0.19 6.87 5.38
CA PHE A 226 0.16 8.29 5.50
C PHE A 226 0.37 8.74 6.96
N LYS A 227 0.19 7.86 7.94
CA LYS A 227 0.43 8.21 9.35
C LYS A 227 1.93 8.31 9.62
N PRO A 228 2.41 9.41 10.19
CA PRO A 228 3.79 9.50 10.61
C PRO A 228 4.16 8.40 11.60
N VAL A 229 5.40 7.94 11.55
CA VAL A 229 5.96 7.06 12.59
C VAL A 229 6.05 7.85 13.87
N SER A 230 5.59 7.29 14.98
CA SER A 230 5.57 7.96 16.29
C SER A 230 6.68 7.50 17.23
N GLU A 231 7.23 6.31 16.98
CA GLU A 231 8.27 5.73 17.82
C GLU A 231 9.66 6.19 17.38
N GLU A 232 10.43 6.81 18.28
CA GLU A 232 11.82 7.22 17.98
C GLU A 232 12.71 6.00 17.68
N ILE A 233 12.48 4.89 18.37
CA ILE A 233 13.11 3.61 18.05
C ILE A 233 12.19 2.86 17.09
N ILE A 234 12.54 2.84 15.81
CA ILE A 234 11.68 2.32 14.75
C ILE A 234 11.34 0.82 14.88
N SER A 235 12.15 0.04 15.60
CA SER A 235 11.84 -1.36 15.87
C SER A 235 10.60 -1.56 16.76
N ASN A 236 10.21 -0.54 17.52
CA ASN A 236 9.05 -0.58 18.41
C ASN A 236 7.76 -0.20 17.68
N GLN A 237 7.87 0.40 16.49
CA GLN A 237 6.73 0.78 15.68
C GLN A 237 6.00 -0.47 15.16
N LYS A 238 4.69 -0.47 15.33
CA LYS A 238 3.80 -1.47 14.72
C LYS A 238 3.02 -0.82 13.59
N LEU A 239 2.94 -1.51 12.46
CA LEU A 239 2.05 -1.11 11.38
C LEU A 239 0.67 -1.75 11.55
N HIS A 240 -0.32 -1.17 10.91
CA HIS A 240 -1.65 -1.76 10.82
C HIS A 240 -1.66 -2.90 9.81
N PHE A 241 -2.64 -3.77 9.95
CA PHE A 241 -2.88 -4.85 9.01
C PHE A 241 -3.43 -4.30 7.68
N GLU A 242 -2.94 -4.85 6.60
CA GLU A 242 -3.44 -4.60 5.25
C GLU A 242 -3.80 -5.94 4.58
N PRO A 243 -5.00 -6.07 4.01
CA PRO A 243 -5.42 -7.30 3.33
C PRO A 243 -4.65 -7.53 2.02
N LEU A 244 -4.19 -8.77 1.85
CA LEU A 244 -3.61 -9.30 0.61
C LEU A 244 -4.59 -10.29 0.01
N ILE A 245 -4.87 -10.17 -1.28
CA ILE A 245 -5.61 -11.18 -2.04
C ILE A 245 -4.58 -12.05 -2.76
N LEU A 246 -4.46 -13.31 -2.34
CA LEU A 246 -3.50 -14.26 -2.89
C LEU A 246 -4.15 -15.13 -3.96
N PRO A 247 -3.73 -15.03 -5.23
CA PRO A 247 -4.11 -15.99 -6.26
C PRO A 247 -3.61 -17.40 -5.90
N ALA A 248 -4.41 -18.43 -6.20
CA ALA A 248 -4.10 -19.82 -5.84
C ALA A 248 -2.77 -20.32 -6.44
N ASP A 249 -2.40 -19.81 -7.60
CA ASP A 249 -1.22 -20.21 -8.38
C ASP A 249 -0.01 -19.30 -8.16
N ILE A 250 -0.11 -18.28 -7.29
CA ILE A 250 0.96 -17.26 -7.13
C ILE A 250 2.32 -17.89 -6.84
N ARG A 251 2.37 -18.89 -5.95
CA ARG A 251 3.63 -19.56 -5.58
C ARG A 251 4.26 -20.25 -6.79
N LYS A 252 3.46 -20.98 -7.58
CA LYS A 252 3.91 -21.67 -8.79
C LYS A 252 4.44 -20.68 -9.81
N ASN A 253 3.70 -19.61 -10.05
CA ASN A 253 4.05 -18.58 -11.04
C ASN A 253 5.37 -17.88 -10.66
N LEU A 254 5.55 -17.51 -9.39
CA LEU A 254 6.78 -16.89 -8.90
C LEU A 254 7.97 -17.84 -8.97
N ALA A 255 7.80 -19.11 -8.57
CA ALA A 255 8.87 -20.12 -8.67
C ALA A 255 9.30 -20.34 -10.13
N GLN A 256 8.35 -20.47 -11.04
CA GLN A 256 8.64 -20.61 -12.47
C GLN A 256 9.36 -19.38 -13.03
N ALA A 257 8.93 -18.18 -12.67
CA ALA A 257 9.58 -16.95 -13.11
C ALA A 257 11.03 -16.84 -12.59
N LYS A 258 11.29 -17.20 -11.32
CA LYS A 258 12.65 -17.24 -10.76
C LYS A 258 13.53 -18.31 -11.44
N GLN A 259 13.01 -19.50 -11.75
CA GLN A 259 13.73 -20.53 -12.52
C GLN A 259 14.11 -20.05 -13.92
N GLN A 260 13.29 -19.17 -14.52
CA GLN A 260 13.59 -18.53 -15.81
C GLN A 260 14.53 -17.33 -15.68
N GLY A 261 15.06 -17.05 -14.50
CA GLY A 261 15.98 -15.94 -14.26
C GLY A 261 15.32 -14.56 -14.32
N LYS A 262 14.00 -14.46 -14.11
CA LYS A 262 13.29 -13.17 -14.14
C LYS A 262 13.73 -12.25 -13.01
N ILE A 263 13.92 -10.98 -13.34
CA ILE A 263 14.17 -9.88 -12.41
C ILE A 263 12.83 -9.37 -11.90
N PHE A 264 12.58 -9.44 -10.60
CA PHE A 264 11.34 -9.02 -9.97
C PHE A 264 11.38 -7.54 -9.64
N LEU A 265 10.48 -6.79 -10.26
CA LEU A 265 10.39 -5.33 -10.18
C LEU A 265 8.97 -4.92 -9.71
N PRO A 266 8.71 -4.87 -8.38
CA PRO A 266 7.47 -4.31 -7.86
C PRO A 266 7.34 -2.81 -8.14
N ILE A 267 6.11 -2.40 -8.47
CA ILE A 267 5.72 -1.01 -8.69
C ILE A 267 5.01 -0.52 -7.42
N GLY A 268 5.71 0.30 -6.65
CA GLY A 268 5.26 0.87 -5.38
C GLY A 268 5.60 0.01 -4.17
N THR A 269 5.57 0.69 -3.01
CA THR A 269 5.87 0.09 -1.70
C THR A 269 4.84 -0.95 -1.26
N THR A 270 3.63 -0.91 -1.82
CA THR A 270 2.59 -1.91 -1.58
C THR A 270 2.95 -3.25 -2.18
N MET A 271 3.51 -3.26 -3.40
CA MET A 271 3.89 -4.50 -4.07
C MET A 271 5.17 -5.13 -3.49
N ILE A 272 6.14 -4.32 -3.06
CA ILE A 272 7.28 -4.86 -2.32
C ILE A 272 6.84 -5.49 -0.99
N ARG A 273 5.88 -4.85 -0.27
CA ARG A 273 5.31 -5.42 0.96
C ARG A 273 4.53 -6.70 0.67
N PHE A 274 3.77 -6.74 -0.43
CA PHE A 274 3.09 -7.96 -0.88
C PHE A 274 4.09 -9.10 -1.07
N LEU A 275 5.08 -8.92 -1.94
CA LEU A 275 6.06 -9.95 -2.29
C LEU A 275 6.84 -10.42 -1.06
N GLU A 276 7.38 -9.50 -0.27
CA GLU A 276 8.19 -9.83 0.91
C GLU A 276 7.37 -10.39 2.08
N SER A 277 6.04 -10.30 2.06
CA SER A 277 5.17 -11.00 3.00
C SER A 277 5.01 -12.48 2.67
N LEU A 278 5.15 -12.88 1.39
CA LEU A 278 4.88 -14.24 0.94
C LEU A 278 5.76 -15.31 1.63
N PRO A 279 7.08 -15.13 1.79
CA PRO A 279 7.92 -16.10 2.49
C PRO A 279 7.44 -16.39 3.91
N TYR A 280 7.02 -15.34 4.64
CA TYR A 280 6.49 -15.45 5.99
C TYR A 280 5.14 -16.17 6.04
N ILE A 281 4.25 -15.85 5.09
CA ILE A 281 2.94 -16.48 4.92
C ILE A 281 3.12 -17.99 4.65
N TRP A 282 3.93 -18.35 3.68
CA TRP A 282 4.14 -19.77 3.31
C TRP A 282 4.75 -20.56 4.42
N ARG A 283 5.71 -20.00 5.15
CA ARG A 283 6.27 -20.64 6.33
C ARG A 283 5.22 -20.88 7.41
N PHE A 284 4.38 -19.90 7.68
CA PHE A 284 3.29 -20.03 8.62
C PHE A 284 2.34 -21.18 8.21
N LEU A 285 1.88 -21.18 6.96
CA LEU A 285 1.00 -22.22 6.43
C LEU A 285 1.65 -23.61 6.56
N LYS A 286 2.94 -23.75 6.23
CA LYS A 286 3.69 -25.00 6.38
C LYS A 286 3.77 -25.45 7.86
N SER A 287 4.07 -24.53 8.78
CA SER A 287 4.20 -24.84 10.23
C SER A 287 2.91 -25.34 10.87
N LYS A 288 1.76 -24.88 10.35
CA LYS A 288 0.44 -25.29 10.82
C LYS A 288 -0.10 -26.53 10.13
N LYS A 289 0.62 -27.11 9.17
CA LYS A 289 0.16 -28.20 8.29
C LYS A 289 -1.18 -27.88 7.62
N LEU A 290 -1.44 -26.62 7.39
CA LEU A 290 -2.64 -26.15 6.73
C LEU A 290 -2.45 -26.31 5.22
N THR A 291 -3.12 -27.28 4.66
CA THR A 291 -3.44 -27.26 3.23
C THR A 291 -4.57 -26.26 3.04
N PRO A 292 -4.53 -25.42 2.02
CA PRO A 292 -5.63 -24.49 1.75
C PRO A 292 -6.86 -25.24 1.24
N SER A 293 -7.63 -25.80 2.17
CA SER A 293 -9.01 -26.22 1.95
C SER A 293 -9.88 -25.26 2.73
N LEU A 294 -10.38 -24.20 2.11
CA LEU A 294 -11.08 -23.14 2.80
C LEU A 294 -12.44 -22.90 2.19
N ASP A 295 -13.41 -22.95 3.07
CA ASP A 295 -14.71 -22.38 2.84
C ASP A 295 -14.59 -20.84 2.91
N PRO A 296 -14.87 -20.10 1.84
CA PRO A 296 -14.70 -18.65 1.78
C PRO A 296 -15.58 -17.89 2.78
N GLU A 297 -16.64 -18.50 3.32
CA GLU A 297 -17.60 -17.83 4.20
C GLU A 297 -17.26 -17.93 5.70
N THR A 298 -16.41 -18.85 6.13
CA THR A 298 -16.30 -19.16 7.57
C THR A 298 -14.96 -18.84 8.23
N GLU A 299 -13.85 -18.65 7.53
CA GLU A 299 -12.55 -18.41 8.17
C GLU A 299 -11.89 -17.10 7.76
N LYS A 300 -12.20 -16.06 8.51
CA LYS A 300 -11.42 -14.82 8.56
C LYS A 300 -10.11 -15.12 9.28
N TRP A 301 -9.02 -15.30 8.54
CA TRP A 301 -7.67 -15.41 9.08
C TRP A 301 -7.23 -14.07 9.70
N ARG A 302 -7.70 -13.85 10.94
CA ARG A 302 -7.25 -12.75 11.78
C ARG A 302 -6.05 -13.24 12.60
N ASP A 303 -4.97 -12.44 12.65
CA ASP A 303 -3.95 -12.42 13.69
C ASP A 303 -2.64 -13.25 13.53
N TYR A 304 -2.14 -13.54 12.34
CA TYR A 304 -0.98 -14.45 12.26
C TYR A 304 0.40 -13.90 11.88
N LEU A 305 0.52 -12.64 11.48
CA LEU A 305 1.83 -12.01 11.23
C LEU A 305 2.21 -11.01 12.33
N THR A 306 2.00 -11.38 13.60
CA THR A 306 2.13 -10.46 14.74
C THR A 306 3.41 -10.61 15.57
N LYS A 307 4.21 -11.64 15.36
CA LYS A 307 5.46 -11.85 16.12
C LYS A 307 6.66 -11.49 15.26
N ASP A 308 7.66 -10.86 15.89
CA ASP A 308 9.00 -10.73 15.34
C ASP A 308 9.49 -12.12 14.95
N ILE A 309 9.53 -12.37 13.65
CA ILE A 309 10.00 -13.64 13.13
C ILE A 309 11.52 -13.52 13.06
N ASP A 310 12.22 -14.43 13.74
CA ASP A 310 13.67 -14.55 13.65
C ASP A 310 14.08 -14.67 12.18
N PRO A 311 14.91 -13.75 11.63
CA PRO A 311 15.36 -13.79 10.25
C PRO A 311 16.00 -15.13 9.86
N LYS A 312 16.70 -15.80 10.79
CA LYS A 312 17.30 -17.13 10.57
C LYS A 312 16.29 -18.21 10.21
N LEU A 313 15.04 -18.00 10.58
CA LEU A 313 13.98 -18.93 10.28
C LEU A 313 13.46 -18.85 8.84
N VAL A 314 13.87 -17.88 8.04
CA VAL A 314 13.40 -17.66 6.67
C VAL A 314 14.40 -18.15 5.62
N GLU A 315 15.67 -18.38 6.00
CA GLU A 315 16.71 -18.92 5.11
C GLU A 315 16.35 -20.29 4.49
N GLU A 316 15.49 -21.07 5.13
CA GLU A 316 15.01 -22.35 4.60
C GLU A 316 13.89 -22.22 3.54
N PHE A 317 13.50 -20.99 3.14
CA PHE A 317 12.33 -20.76 2.28
C PHE A 317 12.64 -20.32 0.85
N ILE A 318 13.84 -20.47 0.38
CA ILE A 318 14.10 -20.57 -1.06
C ILE A 318 13.36 -21.85 -1.51
N PRO A 319 12.53 -21.77 -2.56
CA PRO A 319 11.76 -22.94 -2.98
C PRO A 319 12.73 -24.05 -3.41
N ASP A 320 13.07 -24.92 -2.50
CA ASP A 320 13.65 -26.20 -2.88
C ASP A 320 12.61 -26.95 -3.70
N GLN A 321 13.08 -27.57 -4.74
CA GLN A 321 12.50 -28.13 -5.94
C GLN A 321 11.39 -29.19 -5.75
N GLU A 322 10.67 -29.24 -4.63
CA GLU A 322 9.55 -30.15 -4.53
C GLU A 322 8.28 -29.50 -5.11
N PRO A 323 7.76 -30.07 -6.20
CA PRO A 323 6.41 -29.74 -6.65
C PRO A 323 5.44 -30.06 -5.53
N LEU A 324 4.51 -29.14 -5.24
CA LEU A 324 3.35 -29.48 -4.42
C LEU A 324 2.70 -30.73 -5.05
N PRO A 325 2.28 -31.74 -4.21
CA PRO A 325 1.61 -32.89 -4.73
C PRO A 325 0.41 -32.42 -5.58
N SER A 326 0.42 -32.83 -6.84
CA SER A 326 -0.50 -32.39 -7.89
C SER A 326 -1.93 -32.91 -7.71
N GLU A 327 -2.24 -33.62 -6.64
CA GLU A 327 -3.44 -34.46 -6.63
C GLU A 327 -4.61 -33.99 -5.76
N ASN A 328 -4.50 -32.88 -5.00
CA ASN A 328 -5.62 -32.45 -4.13
C ASN A 328 -5.73 -30.93 -3.95
N ILE A 329 -5.42 -30.11 -4.95
CA ILE A 329 -5.76 -28.69 -4.90
C ILE A 329 -7.17 -28.51 -5.42
N HIS A 330 -8.16 -28.64 -4.55
CA HIS A 330 -9.49 -28.10 -4.82
C HIS A 330 -9.37 -26.58 -4.92
N TRP A 331 -9.91 -26.03 -5.97
CA TRP A 331 -9.93 -24.61 -6.30
C TRP A 331 -10.41 -23.76 -5.11
N VAL A 332 -9.49 -23.08 -4.46
CA VAL A 332 -9.80 -21.87 -3.69
C VAL A 332 -9.42 -20.70 -4.56
N PRO A 333 -10.38 -19.97 -5.11
CA PRO A 333 -10.10 -18.96 -6.14
C PRO A 333 -9.20 -17.83 -5.63
N GLN A 334 -9.31 -17.46 -4.36
CA GLN A 334 -8.51 -16.40 -3.74
C GLN A 334 -8.48 -16.58 -2.22
N MET A 335 -7.31 -16.42 -1.62
CA MET A 335 -7.16 -16.42 -0.16
C MET A 335 -6.87 -15.00 0.31
N ILE A 336 -7.67 -14.48 1.24
CA ILE A 336 -7.44 -13.17 1.85
C ILE A 336 -6.62 -13.37 3.12
N ILE A 337 -5.42 -12.80 3.14
CA ILE A 337 -4.52 -12.80 4.30
C ILE A 337 -4.22 -11.35 4.66
N GLN A 338 -3.97 -11.09 5.93
CA GLN A 338 -3.56 -9.77 6.39
C GLN A 338 -2.05 -9.74 6.66
N THR A 339 -1.38 -8.68 6.21
CA THR A 339 0.01 -8.40 6.54
C THR A 339 0.15 -7.10 7.31
N ARG A 340 1.07 -7.08 8.27
CA ARG A 340 1.59 -5.88 8.90
C ARG A 340 3.12 -5.83 8.83
N LEU A 341 3.69 -6.48 7.82
CA LEU A 341 5.14 -6.52 7.65
C LEU A 341 5.70 -5.10 7.59
N PHE A 342 6.53 -4.76 8.57
CA PHE A 342 7.26 -3.50 8.62
C PHE A 342 8.66 -3.72 8.06
N ILE A 343 8.83 -3.44 6.77
CA ILE A 343 10.14 -3.49 6.12
C ILE A 343 10.96 -2.28 6.56
N ARG A 344 12.06 -2.54 7.25
CA ARG A 344 12.99 -1.56 7.80
C ARG A 344 14.42 -2.12 7.76
N PRO A 345 15.46 -1.32 7.97
CA PRO A 345 16.83 -1.83 8.02
C PRO A 345 16.96 -3.04 8.93
N GLY A 346 17.65 -4.08 8.44
CA GLY A 346 17.81 -5.38 9.09
C GLY A 346 16.77 -6.43 8.67
N ILE A 347 15.70 -6.06 7.94
CA ILE A 347 14.78 -7.03 7.34
C ILE A 347 15.34 -7.44 5.97
N PRO A 348 15.52 -8.74 5.71
CA PRO A 348 16.01 -9.22 4.43
C PRO A 348 14.93 -9.14 3.33
N PHE A 349 15.40 -9.04 2.08
CA PHE A 349 14.55 -9.13 0.89
C PHE A 349 14.80 -10.47 0.20
N TYR A 350 13.74 -11.18 -0.10
CA TYR A 350 13.80 -12.53 -0.68
C TYR A 350 13.38 -12.59 -2.14
N LEU A 351 12.41 -11.78 -2.52
CA LEU A 351 11.81 -11.83 -3.85
C LEU A 351 12.13 -10.60 -4.72
N THR A 352 12.34 -9.45 -4.09
CA THR A 352 12.51 -8.17 -4.79
C THR A 352 13.96 -7.95 -5.23
N ASP A 353 14.17 -7.77 -6.52
CA ASP A 353 15.49 -7.47 -7.09
C ASP A 353 15.68 -5.97 -7.33
N GLU A 354 14.66 -5.29 -7.84
CA GLU A 354 14.61 -3.85 -8.08
C GLU A 354 13.26 -3.29 -7.62
N LEU A 355 13.10 -1.98 -7.53
CA LEU A 355 11.89 -1.32 -7.07
C LEU A 355 11.64 -0.03 -7.86
N ILE A 356 10.39 0.21 -8.28
CA ILE A 356 9.93 1.54 -8.69
C ILE A 356 9.03 2.10 -7.61
N THR A 357 9.28 3.35 -7.19
CA THR A 357 8.49 4.02 -6.13
C THR A 357 8.53 5.53 -6.27
N ASN A 358 7.55 6.24 -5.70
CA ASN A 358 7.62 7.69 -5.53
C ASN A 358 8.67 8.09 -4.50
N PHE A 359 8.99 9.37 -4.40
CA PHE A 359 9.74 9.94 -3.28
C PHE A 359 8.82 10.14 -2.07
N HIS A 360 9.32 9.82 -0.87
CA HIS A 360 8.52 9.70 0.36
C HIS A 360 8.78 10.81 1.37
N LEU A 361 7.83 10.99 2.30
CA LEU A 361 7.89 11.94 3.41
C LEU A 361 9.09 11.69 4.33
N PRO A 362 9.73 12.76 4.88
CA PRO A 362 10.67 12.61 5.98
C PRO A 362 10.06 11.82 7.15
N LYS A 363 10.87 11.02 7.84
CA LYS A 363 10.45 10.24 9.02
C LYS A 363 9.27 9.28 8.77
N SER A 364 9.00 8.88 7.53
CA SER A 364 7.94 7.93 7.22
C SER A 364 8.42 6.49 7.24
N SER A 365 7.49 5.55 7.46
CA SER A 365 7.76 4.11 7.32
C SER A 365 8.26 3.72 5.93
N LEU A 366 7.88 4.49 4.91
CA LEU A 366 8.30 4.28 3.54
C LEU A 366 9.77 4.66 3.31
N MET A 367 10.26 5.73 3.97
CA MET A 367 11.69 6.05 3.98
C MET A 367 12.52 4.89 4.56
N MET A 368 12.00 4.25 5.61
CA MET A 368 12.68 3.11 6.26
C MET A 368 12.71 1.90 5.35
N LEU A 369 11.62 1.63 4.60
CA LEU A 369 11.57 0.58 3.59
C LEU A 369 12.64 0.80 2.51
N ILE A 370 12.71 2.01 1.94
CA ILE A 370 13.70 2.31 0.91
C ILE A 370 15.12 2.26 1.49
N SER A 371 15.31 2.73 2.72
CA SER A 371 16.60 2.60 3.43
C SER A 371 17.01 1.14 3.62
N ALA A 372 16.07 0.25 3.93
CA ALA A 372 16.33 -1.18 4.02
C ALA A 372 16.78 -1.75 2.67
N PHE A 373 16.25 -1.22 1.56
CA PHE A 373 16.49 -1.71 0.21
C PHE A 373 17.84 -1.26 -0.36
N MET A 374 18.21 0.02 -0.20
CA MET A 374 19.40 0.61 -0.82
C MET A 374 20.46 1.09 0.19
N GLY A 375 20.19 0.97 1.48
CA GLY A 375 21.05 1.51 2.53
C GLY A 375 20.75 2.99 2.83
N ARG A 376 20.77 3.36 4.13
CA ARG A 376 20.42 4.71 4.58
C ARG A 376 21.34 5.79 4.00
N LYS A 377 22.66 5.55 3.95
CA LYS A 377 23.62 6.50 3.38
C LYS A 377 23.24 6.86 1.92
N ASN A 378 22.94 5.85 1.11
CA ASN A 378 22.61 6.04 -0.30
C ASN A 378 21.26 6.75 -0.46
N LEU A 379 20.28 6.41 0.39
CA LEU A 379 19.00 7.10 0.43
C LEU A 379 19.19 8.60 0.68
N LEU A 380 20.00 8.96 1.70
CA LEU A 380 20.26 10.35 2.08
C LEU A 380 21.13 11.11 1.08
N THR A 381 21.74 10.46 0.08
CA THR A 381 22.38 11.13 -1.07
C THR A 381 21.43 11.23 -2.27
N THR A 382 20.53 10.28 -2.46
CA THR A 382 19.58 10.25 -3.56
C THR A 382 18.51 11.33 -3.45
N TYR A 383 18.02 11.60 -2.25
CA TYR A 383 16.93 12.57 -2.05
C TYR A 383 17.37 14.04 -2.28
N PRO A 384 18.52 14.50 -1.77
CA PRO A 384 19.08 15.80 -2.15
C PRO A 384 19.31 15.95 -3.67
N GLU A 385 19.83 14.90 -4.34
CA GLU A 385 19.97 14.90 -5.81
C GLU A 385 18.62 15.13 -6.50
N ALA A 386 17.57 14.43 -6.06
CA ALA A 386 16.24 14.61 -6.64
C ALA A 386 15.71 16.04 -6.39
N ILE A 387 15.93 16.63 -5.22
CA ILE A 387 15.54 18.01 -4.90
C ILE A 387 16.31 19.00 -5.80
N GLU A 388 17.63 18.85 -5.91
CA GLU A 388 18.47 19.72 -6.75
C GLU A 388 18.02 19.70 -8.23
N LYS A 389 17.61 18.53 -8.72
CA LYS A 389 17.12 18.34 -10.10
C LYS A 389 15.63 18.61 -10.28
N TRP A 390 14.99 19.23 -9.30
CA TRP A 390 13.58 19.62 -9.36
C TRP A 390 12.64 18.44 -9.60
N TYR A 391 12.81 17.35 -8.90
CA TYR A 391 11.81 16.29 -8.81
C TYR A 391 10.71 16.71 -7.86
N TYR A 392 9.48 16.30 -8.19
CA TYR A 392 8.32 16.42 -7.32
C TYR A 392 8.14 15.18 -6.47
N PHE A 393 7.62 15.37 -5.27
CA PHE A 393 7.51 14.35 -4.25
C PHE A 393 6.07 13.94 -3.99
N TYR A 394 5.89 12.76 -3.38
CA TYR A 394 4.65 12.16 -2.91
C TYR A 394 3.74 11.63 -4.03
N SER A 395 2.39 11.57 -3.77
CA SER A 395 1.43 10.79 -4.55
C SER A 395 1.36 11.17 -6.03
N PHE A 396 1.41 12.45 -6.35
CA PHE A 396 1.38 12.95 -7.74
C PHE A 396 2.76 13.36 -8.24
N GLY A 397 3.78 13.15 -7.42
CA GLY A 397 5.15 13.48 -7.75
C GLY A 397 5.80 12.47 -8.69
N ASP A 398 7.08 12.67 -8.89
CA ASP A 398 7.95 11.84 -9.69
C ASP A 398 8.31 10.53 -8.99
N GLY A 399 9.12 9.71 -9.63
CA GLY A 399 9.55 8.45 -9.04
C GLY A 399 11.02 8.14 -9.21
N MET A 400 11.43 7.07 -8.58
CA MET A 400 12.76 6.48 -8.76
C MET A 400 12.65 4.98 -9.02
N ARG A 401 13.56 4.45 -9.82
CA ARG A 401 13.84 3.03 -9.96
C ARG A 401 15.15 2.73 -9.26
N VAL A 402 15.11 1.83 -8.29
CA VAL A 402 16.27 1.48 -7.48
C VAL A 402 16.61 0.02 -7.69
N ARG A 403 17.87 -0.26 -8.00
CA ARG A 403 18.43 -1.61 -8.00
C ARG A 403 19.10 -1.87 -6.66
N ARG A 404 18.88 -3.05 -6.09
CA ARG A 404 19.52 -3.45 -4.85
C ARG A 404 21.02 -3.71 -5.08
N SER A 405 21.85 -3.30 -4.12
CA SER A 405 23.30 -3.57 -4.10
C SER A 405 23.62 -5.03 -3.79
#